data_fe08a8325362b53b00d15bdec07a8ec6
#
_entry.id   fe08a8325362b53b00d15bdec07a8ec6
#
_cell.length_a   1.000
_cell.length_b   1.000
_cell.length_c   1.000
_cell.angle_alpha   90.00
_cell.angle_beta   90.00
_cell.angle_gamma   90.00
#
_symmetry.space_group_name_H-M   'P 1'
#
loop_
_entity.id
_entity.type
_entity.pdbx_description
1 polymer ?
#
loop_
_entity_poly.entity_id
_entity_poly.type
_entity_poly.pdbx_seq_one_letter_code
_entity_poly.pdbx_strand_id
1 'polypeptide(L)'
;MTAAQFSSARLARAKAILRSHVEHDVRDGGIPGLVALVSRRGEVHVEALGVRDLSSAAPMERDTLFRISSMTKPITAAAALILVEECKLRLDDPVDPWLPELAGRRVLRRLDSPLHDTVPAERPISVRDLLTFRMGFGQVMAPPDAHPILKAANERQIGMGPPQPAALPAPDEWLRRLGELPWMAQPGERWLYNTSSDALGVLIARCSGQPLPVFLRERLFEPLGMKDTAFSVPEHAVARMSTSYFNDFQTGELAVYDPIGGQWSHPPAFPSGGAGLVSSIGDYYAFAQMLLEHGRHGGERILSRAAVELMTSDQLSPHQKALGGLLPGDFDHQGWGFGVSITTRRQQLSAPVGSYGWDGGLGTTWSNDPSEGVIALLMTCRLWTSPRRPPVALDFATSVYQALES
;
A
#
# COMPACT_ATOMS: atom_id res chain seq x y z
N MET A 1 -0.77 -16.28 35.18
CA MET A 1 0.28 -15.65 34.39
C MET A 1 0.09 -16.14 32.96
N THR A 2 -0.24 -15.26 32.00
CA THR A 2 -0.25 -15.62 30.59
C THR A 2 1.18 -15.98 30.19
N ALA A 3 1.37 -17.12 29.48
CA ALA A 3 2.67 -17.52 28.97
C ALA A 3 3.21 -16.40 28.03
N ALA A 4 4.52 -16.12 28.07
CA ALA A 4 5.15 -15.17 27.18
C ALA A 4 4.87 -15.57 25.72
N GLN A 5 4.52 -14.60 24.89
CA GLN A 5 4.22 -14.85 23.47
C GLN A 5 5.50 -14.85 22.62
N PHE A 6 6.55 -14.21 23.13
CA PHE A 6 7.85 -14.08 22.48
C PHE A 6 9.00 -14.44 23.42
N SER A 7 10.03 -15.06 22.87
CA SER A 7 11.30 -15.30 23.55
C SER A 7 12.11 -13.99 23.64
N SER A 8 12.39 -13.53 24.86
CA SER A 8 13.20 -12.32 25.09
C SER A 8 14.60 -12.40 24.44
N ALA A 9 15.25 -13.57 24.48
CA ALA A 9 16.56 -13.79 23.87
C ALA A 9 16.49 -13.69 22.33
N ARG A 10 15.41 -14.19 21.73
CA ARG A 10 15.19 -14.14 20.27
C ARG A 10 14.77 -12.76 19.81
N LEU A 11 13.97 -12.02 20.60
CA LEU A 11 13.70 -10.60 20.35
C LEU A 11 14.98 -9.75 20.39
N ALA A 12 15.87 -10.01 21.37
CA ALA A 12 17.16 -9.32 21.40
C ALA A 12 18.00 -9.62 20.16
N ARG A 13 17.95 -10.85 19.64
CA ARG A 13 18.60 -11.21 18.36
C ARG A 13 17.96 -10.47 17.19
N ALA A 14 16.62 -10.42 17.09
CA ALA A 14 15.91 -9.67 16.06
C ALA A 14 16.31 -8.19 16.07
N LYS A 15 16.39 -7.57 17.25
CA LYS A 15 16.89 -6.19 17.40
C LYS A 15 18.32 -6.04 16.92
N ALA A 16 19.23 -6.97 17.22
CA ALA A 16 20.62 -6.95 16.77
C ALA A 16 20.71 -7.04 15.23
N ILE A 17 19.89 -7.89 14.60
CA ILE A 17 19.79 -8.00 13.13
C ILE A 17 19.31 -6.67 12.53
N LEU A 18 18.24 -6.07 13.05
CA LEU A 18 17.75 -4.78 12.55
C LEU A 18 18.79 -3.67 12.74
N ARG A 19 19.51 -3.67 13.88
CA ARG A 19 20.57 -2.74 14.15
C ARG A 19 21.72 -2.84 13.14
N SER A 20 22.11 -4.06 12.73
CA SER A 20 23.18 -4.22 11.74
C SER A 20 22.83 -3.58 10.39
N HIS A 21 21.54 -3.55 9.99
CA HIS A 21 21.10 -2.83 8.80
C HIS A 21 21.20 -1.31 8.94
N VAL A 22 21.05 -0.77 10.15
CA VAL A 22 21.19 0.66 10.41
C VAL A 22 22.66 1.07 10.56
N GLU A 23 23.50 0.21 11.13
CA GLU A 23 24.95 0.43 11.27
C GLU A 23 25.72 0.21 9.97
N HIS A 24 25.12 -0.48 8.99
CA HIS A 24 25.71 -0.64 7.67
C HIS A 24 25.80 0.69 6.93
N ASP A 25 26.86 0.89 6.13
CA ASP A 25 27.02 2.15 5.38
C ASP A 25 25.80 2.38 4.47
N VAL A 26 25.18 3.54 4.59
CA VAL A 26 24.00 3.89 3.78
C VAL A 26 24.30 3.93 2.28
N ARG A 27 25.55 4.13 1.87
CA ARG A 27 25.99 4.06 0.47
C ARG A 27 25.97 2.64 -0.07
N ASP A 28 26.22 1.65 0.79
CA ASP A 28 26.27 0.24 0.45
C ASP A 28 24.95 -0.52 0.77
N GLY A 29 23.84 0.19 0.95
CA GLY A 29 22.53 -0.41 1.17
C GLY A 29 22.03 -0.33 2.61
N GLY A 30 22.78 0.25 3.53
CA GLY A 30 22.35 0.52 4.90
C GLY A 30 21.14 1.46 4.96
N ILE A 31 20.45 1.47 6.08
CA ILE A 31 19.22 2.23 6.28
C ILE A 31 19.48 3.32 7.30
N PRO A 32 19.19 4.62 7.01
CA PRO A 32 19.39 5.70 7.98
C PRO A 32 18.70 5.46 9.32
N GLY A 33 17.48 4.91 9.26
CA GLY A 33 16.73 4.57 10.45
C GLY A 33 15.44 3.83 10.14
N LEU A 34 14.90 3.19 11.17
CA LEU A 34 13.66 2.39 11.08
C LEU A 34 12.89 2.40 12.41
N VAL A 35 11.59 2.12 12.30
CA VAL A 35 10.76 1.69 13.42
C VAL A 35 10.16 0.33 13.07
N ALA A 36 10.32 -0.64 13.97
CA ALA A 36 9.76 -1.99 13.83
C ALA A 36 8.79 -2.27 14.98
N LEU A 37 7.66 -2.91 14.67
CA LEU A 37 6.69 -3.37 15.65
C LEU A 37 6.36 -4.82 15.37
N VAL A 38 6.36 -5.63 16.42
CA VAL A 38 5.78 -6.97 16.39
C VAL A 38 4.78 -7.10 17.52
N SER A 39 3.63 -7.69 17.22
CA SER A 39 2.61 -8.01 18.23
C SER A 39 2.14 -9.44 18.06
N ARG A 40 1.86 -10.10 19.19
CA ARG A 40 1.19 -11.41 19.24
C ARG A 40 0.19 -11.40 20.40
N ARG A 41 -1.09 -11.59 20.09
CA ARG A 41 -2.17 -11.73 21.09
C ARG A 41 -2.16 -10.62 22.16
N GLY A 42 -1.86 -9.38 21.74
CA GLY A 42 -1.85 -8.20 22.62
C GLY A 42 -0.50 -7.90 23.30
N GLU A 43 0.49 -8.79 23.28
CA GLU A 43 1.87 -8.44 23.63
C GLU A 43 2.50 -7.69 22.47
N VAL A 44 3.03 -6.48 22.72
CA VAL A 44 3.56 -5.56 21.68
C VAL A 44 4.98 -5.17 22.00
N HIS A 45 5.89 -5.34 21.05
CA HIS A 45 7.26 -4.86 21.10
C HIS A 45 7.54 -3.87 19.98
N VAL A 46 8.18 -2.74 20.33
CA VAL A 46 8.53 -1.69 19.36
C VAL A 46 9.99 -1.31 19.53
N GLU A 47 10.72 -1.26 18.42
CA GLU A 47 12.10 -0.81 18.33
C GLU A 47 12.21 0.38 17.38
N ALA A 48 12.86 1.44 17.80
CA ALA A 48 13.24 2.58 16.97
C ALA A 48 14.77 2.65 16.93
N LEU A 49 15.35 2.63 15.74
CA LEU A 49 16.80 2.52 15.53
C LEU A 49 17.27 3.54 14.48
N GLY A 50 18.45 4.13 14.70
CA GLY A 50 19.05 5.08 13.78
C GLY A 50 18.46 6.48 13.87
N VAL A 51 18.49 7.20 12.75
CA VAL A 51 18.06 8.60 12.65
C VAL A 51 16.94 8.76 11.62
N ARG A 52 16.02 9.72 11.89
CA ARG A 52 14.96 10.06 10.94
C ARG A 52 15.41 11.03 9.85
N ASP A 53 16.58 11.67 10.07
CA ASP A 53 17.20 12.56 9.09
C ASP A 53 18.72 12.56 9.25
N LEU A 54 19.45 12.31 8.16
CA LEU A 54 20.91 12.22 8.14
C LEU A 54 21.58 13.59 8.35
N SER A 55 20.93 14.67 7.91
CA SER A 55 21.53 16.01 7.98
C SER A 55 21.55 16.59 9.40
N SER A 56 20.48 16.36 10.15
CA SER A 56 20.33 16.82 11.54
C SER A 56 20.74 15.77 12.56
N ALA A 57 20.94 14.51 12.14
CA ALA A 57 21.12 13.37 13.02
C ALA A 57 20.00 13.20 14.08
N ALA A 58 18.80 13.72 13.79
CA ALA A 58 17.65 13.60 14.68
C ALA A 58 17.29 12.13 14.88
N PRO A 59 17.13 11.64 16.13
CA PRO A 59 16.94 10.23 16.41
C PRO A 59 15.60 9.72 15.85
N MET A 60 15.57 8.46 15.45
CA MET A 60 14.33 7.76 15.14
C MET A 60 13.56 7.55 16.44
N GLU A 61 12.26 7.83 16.43
CA GLU A 61 11.37 7.70 17.58
C GLU A 61 10.14 6.86 17.21
N ARG A 62 9.48 6.26 18.20
CA ARG A 62 8.30 5.41 18.01
C ARG A 62 7.18 6.11 17.26
N ASP A 63 7.02 7.41 17.46
CA ASP A 63 5.99 8.24 16.85
C ASP A 63 6.46 8.99 15.59
N THR A 64 7.62 8.61 15.05
CA THR A 64 8.11 9.13 13.76
C THR A 64 7.09 8.86 12.66
N LEU A 65 6.87 9.84 11.79
CA LEU A 65 5.93 9.81 10.70
C LEU A 65 6.61 9.36 9.40
N PHE A 66 5.99 8.39 8.75
CA PHE A 66 6.49 7.81 7.49
C PHE A 66 5.48 7.99 6.37
N ARG A 67 5.95 8.23 5.17
CA ARG A 67 5.18 8.12 3.94
C ARG A 67 4.92 6.65 3.67
N ILE A 68 3.70 6.17 3.93
CA ILE A 68 3.40 4.73 3.85
C ILE A 68 3.14 4.23 2.43
N SER A 69 3.11 5.14 1.45
CA SER A 69 2.97 4.80 0.03
C SER A 69 1.87 3.75 -0.20
N SER A 70 2.18 2.63 -0.83
CA SER A 70 1.20 1.60 -1.20
C SER A 70 0.50 0.91 -0.03
N MET A 71 0.96 1.07 1.20
CA MET A 71 0.17 0.68 2.38
C MET A 71 -1.11 1.53 2.56
N THR A 72 -1.31 2.57 1.76
CA THR A 72 -2.59 3.29 1.60
C THR A 72 -3.68 2.40 1.00
N LYS A 73 -3.35 1.48 0.09
CA LYS A 73 -4.31 0.66 -0.67
C LYS A 73 -5.25 -0.19 0.20
N PRO A 74 -4.78 -0.90 1.24
CA PRO A 74 -5.65 -1.62 2.16
C PRO A 74 -6.65 -0.71 2.89
N ILE A 75 -6.22 0.49 3.28
CA ILE A 75 -7.07 1.50 3.93
C ILE A 75 -8.17 1.95 2.97
N THR A 76 -7.83 2.26 1.73
CA THR A 76 -8.79 2.64 0.69
C THR A 76 -9.77 1.51 0.38
N ALA A 77 -9.30 0.26 0.34
CA ALA A 77 -10.16 -0.90 0.13
C ALA A 77 -11.14 -1.10 1.31
N ALA A 78 -10.67 -0.98 2.55
CA ALA A 78 -11.52 -1.04 3.74
C ALA A 78 -12.60 0.06 3.71
N ALA A 79 -12.24 1.28 3.30
CA ALA A 79 -13.17 2.39 3.14
C ALA A 79 -14.28 2.11 2.10
N ALA A 80 -13.92 1.50 0.96
CA ALA A 80 -14.90 1.08 -0.03
C ALA A 80 -15.85 0.00 0.50
N LEU A 81 -15.34 -0.94 1.32
CA LEU A 81 -16.17 -1.97 1.95
C LEU A 81 -17.18 -1.40 2.95
N ILE A 82 -16.90 -0.29 3.63
CA ILE A 82 -17.89 0.43 4.45
C ILE A 82 -19.08 0.84 3.58
N LEU A 83 -18.84 1.40 2.39
CA LEU A 83 -19.92 1.79 1.47
C LEU A 83 -20.67 0.57 0.89
N VAL A 84 -19.98 -0.56 0.74
CA VAL A 84 -20.63 -1.83 0.34
C VAL A 84 -21.56 -2.32 1.46
N GLU A 85 -21.13 -2.30 2.72
CA GLU A 85 -21.96 -2.67 3.87
C GLU A 85 -23.14 -1.74 4.09
N GLU A 86 -23.00 -0.47 3.73
CA GLU A 86 -24.08 0.52 3.72
C GLU A 86 -25.02 0.38 2.51
N CYS A 87 -24.83 -0.62 1.66
CA CYS A 87 -25.58 -0.84 0.43
C CYS A 87 -25.56 0.34 -0.56
N LYS A 88 -24.59 1.23 -0.44
CA LYS A 88 -24.34 2.33 -1.39
C LYS A 88 -23.58 1.88 -2.63
N LEU A 89 -22.78 0.82 -2.48
CA LEU A 89 -22.05 0.13 -3.54
C LEU A 89 -22.38 -1.36 -3.49
N ARG A 90 -22.32 -2.01 -4.64
CA ARG A 90 -22.25 -3.49 -4.73
C ARG A 90 -21.00 -3.89 -5.49
N LEU A 91 -20.39 -4.99 -5.09
CA LEU A 91 -19.10 -5.41 -5.63
C LEU A 91 -19.10 -5.60 -7.15
N ASP A 92 -20.17 -6.14 -7.69
CA ASP A 92 -20.27 -6.49 -9.11
C ASP A 92 -21.06 -5.48 -9.95
N ASP A 93 -21.53 -4.37 -9.33
CA ASP A 93 -22.15 -3.26 -10.05
C ASP A 93 -21.10 -2.47 -10.86
N PRO A 94 -21.49 -1.94 -12.04
CA PRO A 94 -20.67 -1.02 -12.81
C PRO A 94 -20.30 0.23 -12.03
N VAL A 95 -19.08 0.74 -12.24
CA VAL A 95 -18.62 2.00 -11.63
C VAL A 95 -19.14 3.23 -12.38
N ASP A 96 -19.70 3.06 -13.56
CA ASP A 96 -20.12 4.12 -14.49
C ASP A 96 -21.01 5.21 -13.86
N PRO A 97 -21.96 4.91 -12.94
CA PRO A 97 -22.77 5.95 -12.29
C PRO A 97 -21.95 6.97 -11.49
N TRP A 98 -20.81 6.58 -10.95
CA TRP A 98 -19.92 7.44 -10.16
C TRP A 98 -18.69 7.89 -10.93
N LEU A 99 -18.25 7.10 -11.91
CA LEU A 99 -17.05 7.36 -12.74
C LEU A 99 -17.42 7.33 -14.22
N PRO A 100 -18.30 8.23 -14.70
CA PRO A 100 -18.77 8.24 -16.10
C PRO A 100 -17.64 8.46 -17.11
N GLU A 101 -16.51 9.07 -16.69
CA GLU A 101 -15.31 9.22 -17.52
C GLU A 101 -14.69 7.87 -17.89
N LEU A 102 -14.99 6.82 -17.11
CA LEU A 102 -14.52 5.46 -17.36
C LEU A 102 -15.55 4.57 -18.07
N ALA A 103 -16.71 5.10 -18.45
CA ALA A 103 -17.72 4.35 -19.20
C ALA A 103 -17.31 4.15 -20.67
N GLY A 104 -17.81 3.07 -21.29
CA GLY A 104 -17.65 2.82 -22.73
C GLY A 104 -16.19 2.71 -23.20
N ARG A 105 -15.32 2.11 -22.41
CA ARG A 105 -13.88 2.04 -22.71
C ARG A 105 -13.53 1.30 -23.99
N ARG A 106 -12.43 1.77 -24.59
CA ARG A 106 -11.73 1.08 -25.68
C ARG A 106 -10.49 0.40 -25.10
N VAL A 107 -10.16 -0.79 -25.57
CA VAL A 107 -9.05 -1.62 -25.11
C VAL A 107 -8.05 -1.81 -26.25
N LEU A 108 -6.78 -1.64 -26.00
CA LEU A 108 -5.72 -1.91 -26.96
C LEU A 108 -5.75 -3.37 -27.38
N ARG A 109 -5.55 -3.66 -28.68
CA ARG A 109 -5.40 -5.05 -29.15
C ARG A 109 -4.17 -5.73 -28.53
N ARG A 110 -3.12 -4.97 -28.32
CA ARG A 110 -1.85 -5.38 -27.69
C ARG A 110 -1.27 -4.19 -26.95
N LEU A 111 -0.46 -4.43 -25.93
CA LEU A 111 0.18 -3.38 -25.14
C LEU A 111 1.07 -2.44 -25.99
N ASP A 112 1.70 -2.99 -27.02
CA ASP A 112 2.58 -2.28 -27.96
C ASP A 112 1.83 -1.65 -29.16
N SER A 113 0.51 -1.81 -29.25
CA SER A 113 -0.30 -1.19 -30.31
C SER A 113 -0.27 0.33 -30.28
N PRO A 114 -0.40 0.99 -31.44
CA PRO A 114 -0.75 2.42 -31.48
C PRO A 114 -2.04 2.69 -30.71
N LEU A 115 -2.18 3.86 -30.08
CA LEU A 115 -3.31 4.18 -29.21
C LEU A 115 -4.70 4.09 -29.86
N HIS A 116 -4.77 4.20 -31.17
CA HIS A 116 -6.02 4.09 -31.95
C HIS A 116 -6.38 2.64 -32.34
N ASP A 117 -5.42 1.69 -32.24
CA ASP A 117 -5.66 0.28 -32.56
C ASP A 117 -6.33 -0.41 -31.37
N THR A 118 -7.64 -0.30 -31.30
CA THR A 118 -8.43 -0.70 -30.14
C THR A 118 -9.67 -1.49 -30.55
N VAL A 119 -10.20 -2.23 -29.58
CA VAL A 119 -11.52 -2.89 -29.61
C VAL A 119 -12.40 -2.32 -28.49
N PRO A 120 -13.73 -2.47 -28.54
CA PRO A 120 -14.58 -2.14 -27.41
C PRO A 120 -14.24 -2.99 -26.18
N ALA A 121 -14.43 -2.42 -24.97
CA ALA A 121 -14.47 -3.23 -23.77
C ALA A 121 -15.66 -4.20 -23.81
N GLU A 122 -15.45 -5.44 -23.37
CA GLU A 122 -16.47 -6.50 -23.39
C GLU A 122 -17.57 -6.28 -22.34
N ARG A 123 -17.24 -5.55 -21.28
CA ARG A 123 -18.15 -5.17 -20.20
C ARG A 123 -17.72 -3.89 -19.50
N PRO A 124 -18.59 -3.25 -18.71
CA PRO A 124 -18.19 -2.18 -17.81
C PRO A 124 -17.19 -2.66 -16.73
N ILE A 125 -16.46 -1.72 -16.14
CA ILE A 125 -15.62 -1.95 -14.96
C ILE A 125 -16.54 -2.09 -13.74
N SER A 126 -16.31 -3.09 -12.90
CA SER A 126 -17.04 -3.26 -11.64
C SER A 126 -16.26 -2.69 -10.44
N VAL A 127 -16.95 -2.46 -9.32
CA VAL A 127 -16.32 -2.11 -8.04
C VAL A 127 -15.29 -3.18 -7.63
N ARG A 128 -15.62 -4.47 -7.85
CA ARG A 128 -14.70 -5.60 -7.61
C ARG A 128 -13.44 -5.50 -8.47
N ASP A 129 -13.53 -5.05 -9.71
CA ASP A 129 -12.35 -4.88 -10.56
C ASP A 129 -11.40 -3.82 -10.03
N LEU A 130 -11.92 -2.72 -9.46
CA LEU A 130 -11.10 -1.72 -8.79
C LEU A 130 -10.42 -2.29 -7.54
N LEU A 131 -11.18 -2.96 -6.67
CA LEU A 131 -10.68 -3.58 -5.43
C LEU A 131 -9.61 -4.65 -5.67
N THR A 132 -9.69 -5.36 -6.79
CA THR A 132 -8.80 -6.48 -7.14
C THR A 132 -7.78 -6.14 -8.22
N PHE A 133 -7.66 -4.86 -8.60
CA PHE A 133 -6.70 -4.36 -9.60
C PHE A 133 -6.87 -4.98 -10.99
N ARG A 134 -8.12 -5.19 -11.40
CA ARG A 134 -8.49 -5.78 -12.69
C ARG A 134 -9.30 -4.84 -13.57
N MET A 135 -9.22 -3.52 -13.33
CA MET A 135 -9.96 -2.54 -14.15
C MET A 135 -9.52 -2.51 -15.62
N GLY A 136 -8.35 -3.05 -15.94
CA GLY A 136 -7.79 -3.06 -17.30
C GLY A 136 -6.74 -1.99 -17.57
N PHE A 137 -6.40 -1.16 -16.59
CA PHE A 137 -5.34 -0.16 -16.67
C PHE A 137 -4.50 -0.14 -15.39
N GLY A 138 -3.18 0.01 -15.49
CA GLY A 138 -2.29 0.08 -14.34
C GLY A 138 -0.82 0.03 -14.71
N GLN A 139 0.03 -0.15 -13.71
CA GLN A 139 1.47 -0.13 -13.85
C GLN A 139 1.99 -1.37 -14.60
N VAL A 140 2.87 -1.13 -15.54
CA VAL A 140 3.68 -2.13 -16.24
C VAL A 140 5.14 -1.86 -15.92
N MET A 141 5.91 -2.89 -15.54
CA MET A 141 7.33 -2.79 -15.23
C MET A 141 8.15 -2.72 -16.53
N ALA A 142 8.15 -1.55 -17.13
CA ALA A 142 8.91 -1.23 -18.33
C ALA A 142 9.34 0.25 -18.28
N PRO A 143 10.35 0.67 -19.06
CA PRO A 143 10.67 2.09 -19.20
C PRO A 143 9.44 2.93 -19.58
N PRO A 144 9.35 4.20 -19.15
CA PRO A 144 8.15 5.03 -19.36
C PRO A 144 7.76 5.24 -20.84
N ASP A 145 8.69 5.06 -21.75
CA ASP A 145 8.52 5.23 -23.20
C ASP A 145 8.52 3.89 -23.98
N ALA A 146 8.63 2.76 -23.30
CA ALA A 146 8.71 1.43 -23.92
C ALA A 146 7.45 1.08 -24.76
N HIS A 147 6.31 1.65 -24.40
CA HIS A 147 5.05 1.43 -25.10
C HIS A 147 4.29 2.73 -25.29
N PRO A 148 3.54 2.93 -26.40
CA PRO A 148 2.78 4.16 -26.65
C PRO A 148 1.84 4.55 -25.52
N ILE A 149 1.23 3.56 -24.86
CA ILE A 149 0.31 3.79 -23.73
C ILE A 149 1.05 4.30 -22.47
N LEU A 150 2.25 3.80 -22.18
CA LEU A 150 3.02 4.26 -21.03
C LEU A 150 3.48 5.70 -21.22
N LYS A 151 3.97 6.05 -22.42
CA LYS A 151 4.32 7.41 -22.78
C LYS A 151 3.11 8.35 -22.64
N ALA A 152 1.96 7.98 -23.20
CA ALA A 152 0.73 8.75 -23.11
C ALA A 152 0.22 8.93 -21.68
N ALA A 153 0.33 7.90 -20.83
CA ALA A 153 -0.03 7.97 -19.41
C ALA A 153 0.90 8.93 -18.64
N ASN A 154 2.19 8.90 -18.94
CA ASN A 154 3.17 9.81 -18.32
C ASN A 154 2.92 11.28 -18.75
N GLU A 155 2.73 11.54 -20.04
CA GLU A 155 2.39 12.86 -20.56
C GLU A 155 1.11 13.44 -19.94
N ARG A 156 0.14 12.59 -19.60
CA ARG A 156 -1.13 12.96 -18.93
C ARG A 156 -1.04 13.00 -17.41
N GLN A 157 0.13 12.77 -16.83
CA GLN A 157 0.35 12.79 -15.38
C GLN A 157 -0.58 11.81 -14.63
N ILE A 158 -0.73 10.59 -15.13
CA ILE A 158 -1.57 9.56 -14.46
C ILE A 158 -0.93 9.04 -13.16
N GLY A 159 0.38 9.23 -12.97
CA GLY A 159 1.05 8.85 -11.71
C GLY A 159 1.36 7.35 -11.62
N MET A 160 2.10 6.81 -12.58
CA MET A 160 2.43 5.38 -12.63
C MET A 160 3.77 5.03 -11.97
N GLY A 161 4.46 6.00 -11.39
CA GLY A 161 5.75 5.84 -10.68
C GLY A 161 5.63 6.00 -9.16
N PRO A 162 6.76 6.22 -8.49
CA PRO A 162 6.78 6.59 -7.07
C PRO A 162 5.88 7.81 -6.80
N PRO A 163 5.18 7.87 -5.65
CA PRO A 163 4.16 8.90 -5.41
C PRO A 163 4.76 10.30 -5.30
N GLN A 164 4.22 11.22 -6.09
CA GLN A 164 4.56 12.65 -6.08
C GLN A 164 3.29 13.48 -5.90
N PRO A 165 2.84 13.72 -4.66
CA PRO A 165 1.56 14.38 -4.38
C PRO A 165 1.42 15.78 -5.00
N ALA A 166 2.52 16.49 -5.15
CA ALA A 166 2.53 17.82 -5.75
C ALA A 166 2.34 17.83 -7.28
N ALA A 167 2.51 16.67 -7.95
CA ALA A 167 2.53 16.60 -9.42
C ALA A 167 1.19 16.21 -10.05
N LEU A 168 0.26 15.64 -9.28
CA LEU A 168 -1.00 15.14 -9.83
C LEU A 168 -2.07 16.23 -9.89
N PRO A 169 -2.89 16.29 -10.97
CA PRO A 169 -4.02 17.19 -11.06
C PRO A 169 -5.15 16.76 -10.11
N ALA A 170 -6.10 17.66 -9.85
CA ALA A 170 -7.28 17.34 -9.04
C ALA A 170 -8.06 16.10 -9.55
N PRO A 171 -8.85 15.40 -8.71
CA PRO A 171 -9.47 14.11 -9.03
C PRO A 171 -10.30 14.07 -10.31
N ASP A 172 -11.11 15.09 -10.55
CA ASP A 172 -11.96 15.16 -11.75
C ASP A 172 -11.13 15.31 -13.03
N GLU A 173 -10.11 16.14 -13.00
CA GLU A 173 -9.19 16.31 -14.11
C GLU A 173 -8.32 15.06 -14.32
N TRP A 174 -7.90 14.40 -13.24
CA TRP A 174 -7.17 13.14 -13.33
C TRP A 174 -8.01 12.05 -14.00
N LEU A 175 -9.28 11.89 -13.59
CA LEU A 175 -10.22 10.94 -14.21
C LEU A 175 -10.49 11.26 -15.67
N ARG A 176 -10.68 12.54 -16.00
CA ARG A 176 -10.87 12.97 -17.39
C ARG A 176 -9.68 12.55 -18.26
N ARG A 177 -8.45 12.81 -17.79
CA ARG A 177 -7.22 12.42 -18.50
C ARG A 177 -7.07 10.91 -18.62
N LEU A 178 -7.38 10.16 -17.58
CA LEU A 178 -7.38 8.70 -17.60
C LEU A 178 -8.43 8.17 -18.58
N GLY A 179 -9.61 8.80 -18.60
CA GLY A 179 -10.71 8.47 -19.49
C GLY A 179 -10.41 8.70 -20.99
N GLU A 180 -9.42 9.49 -21.35
CA GLU A 180 -8.98 9.68 -22.75
C GLU A 180 -8.06 8.56 -23.25
N LEU A 181 -7.53 7.73 -22.35
CA LEU A 181 -6.61 6.65 -22.68
C LEU A 181 -7.38 5.35 -22.97
N PRO A 182 -6.93 4.53 -23.94
CA PRO A 182 -7.41 3.17 -24.06
C PRO A 182 -6.91 2.32 -22.90
N TRP A 183 -7.66 1.27 -22.55
CA TRP A 183 -7.23 0.29 -21.56
C TRP A 183 -6.15 -0.65 -22.11
N MET A 184 -5.30 -1.17 -21.23
CA MET A 184 -4.21 -2.10 -21.56
C MET A 184 -4.69 -3.55 -21.66
N ALA A 185 -5.85 -3.88 -21.03
CA ALA A 185 -6.47 -5.19 -21.01
C ALA A 185 -7.99 -5.06 -20.85
N GLN A 186 -8.75 -6.14 -21.11
CA GLN A 186 -10.18 -6.19 -20.84
C GLN A 186 -10.45 -6.08 -19.33
N PRO A 187 -11.56 -5.42 -18.90
CA PRO A 187 -11.96 -5.41 -17.50
C PRO A 187 -12.12 -6.83 -16.96
N GLY A 188 -11.43 -7.14 -15.86
CA GLY A 188 -11.43 -8.46 -15.24
C GLY A 188 -10.41 -9.46 -15.78
N GLU A 189 -9.74 -9.16 -16.88
CA GLU A 189 -8.85 -10.10 -17.57
C GLU A 189 -7.56 -10.37 -16.78
N ARG A 190 -6.88 -9.31 -16.35
CA ARG A 190 -5.58 -9.44 -15.70
C ARG A 190 -5.39 -8.41 -14.58
N TRP A 191 -4.53 -8.76 -13.64
CA TRP A 191 -4.11 -7.88 -12.57
C TRP A 191 -3.08 -6.86 -13.09
N LEU A 192 -3.38 -5.56 -12.88
CA LEU A 192 -2.53 -4.43 -13.23
C LEU A 192 -2.46 -3.47 -12.04
N TYR A 193 -1.25 -3.25 -11.54
CA TYR A 193 -1.02 -2.57 -10.27
C TYR A 193 -1.36 -1.08 -10.28
N ASN A 194 -1.65 -0.54 -9.11
CA ASN A 194 -1.71 0.86 -8.70
C ASN A 194 -2.97 1.64 -9.08
N THR A 195 -3.21 1.95 -10.34
CA THR A 195 -4.22 2.94 -10.81
C THR A 195 -5.64 2.67 -10.32
N SER A 196 -6.01 1.40 -10.13
CA SER A 196 -7.32 1.03 -9.60
C SER A 196 -7.61 1.61 -8.22
N SER A 197 -6.59 1.73 -7.34
CA SER A 197 -6.79 2.30 -6.01
C SER A 197 -7.01 3.81 -6.03
N ASP A 198 -6.41 4.51 -6.97
CA ASP A 198 -6.64 5.94 -7.16
C ASP A 198 -8.06 6.20 -7.68
N ALA A 199 -8.49 5.42 -8.68
CA ALA A 199 -9.87 5.45 -9.17
C ALA A 199 -10.87 5.08 -8.07
N LEU A 200 -10.54 4.09 -7.21
CA LEU A 200 -11.35 3.70 -6.06
C LEU A 200 -11.47 4.84 -5.04
N GLY A 201 -10.42 5.60 -4.79
CA GLY A 201 -10.45 6.79 -3.94
C GLY A 201 -11.42 7.85 -4.45
N VAL A 202 -11.43 8.10 -5.77
CA VAL A 202 -12.40 9.03 -6.39
C VAL A 202 -13.82 8.47 -6.33
N LEU A 203 -14.01 7.17 -6.55
CA LEU A 203 -15.31 6.51 -6.42
C LEU A 203 -15.87 6.67 -5.00
N ILE A 204 -15.05 6.43 -3.97
CA ILE A 204 -15.45 6.62 -2.56
C ILE A 204 -15.92 8.06 -2.33
N ALA A 205 -15.14 9.03 -2.78
CA ALA A 205 -15.48 10.45 -2.60
C ALA A 205 -16.83 10.80 -3.25
N ARG A 206 -17.04 10.39 -4.50
CA ARG A 206 -18.28 10.67 -5.24
C ARG A 206 -19.49 9.91 -4.68
N CYS A 207 -19.31 8.64 -4.32
CA CYS A 207 -20.37 7.81 -3.76
C CYS A 207 -20.81 8.29 -2.36
N SER A 208 -19.85 8.71 -1.53
CA SER A 208 -20.14 9.21 -0.18
C SER A 208 -20.62 10.67 -0.16
N GLY A 209 -20.34 11.44 -1.22
CA GLY A 209 -20.56 12.89 -1.25
C GLY A 209 -19.57 13.69 -0.39
N GLN A 210 -18.47 13.07 0.04
CA GLN A 210 -17.44 13.68 0.88
C GLN A 210 -16.05 13.59 0.22
N PRO A 211 -15.15 14.57 0.38
CA PRO A 211 -13.74 14.41 -0.02
C PRO A 211 -13.13 13.16 0.64
N LEU A 212 -12.31 12.42 -0.11
CA LEU A 212 -11.67 11.19 0.40
C LEU A 212 -10.96 11.38 1.75
N PRO A 213 -10.19 12.45 1.99
CA PRO A 213 -9.56 12.68 3.29
C PRO A 213 -10.56 12.79 4.45
N VAL A 214 -11.71 13.43 4.21
CA VAL A 214 -12.78 13.58 5.22
C VAL A 214 -13.41 12.23 5.51
N PHE A 215 -13.78 11.49 4.46
CA PHE A 215 -14.39 10.16 4.61
C PHE A 215 -13.48 9.20 5.39
N LEU A 216 -12.18 9.12 5.03
CA LEU A 216 -11.22 8.25 5.73
C LEU A 216 -11.05 8.66 7.19
N ARG A 217 -10.95 9.97 7.47
CA ARG A 217 -10.82 10.47 8.83
C ARG A 217 -12.03 10.05 9.69
N GLU A 218 -13.24 10.34 9.24
CA GLU A 218 -14.45 10.12 10.03
C GLU A 218 -14.83 8.64 10.17
N ARG A 219 -14.54 7.84 9.12
CA ARG A 219 -15.02 6.47 9.07
C ARG A 219 -13.99 5.41 9.47
N LEU A 220 -12.70 5.78 9.47
CA LEU A 220 -11.61 4.88 9.82
C LEU A 220 -10.67 5.48 10.87
N PHE A 221 -10.12 6.67 10.63
CA PHE A 221 -9.01 7.15 11.46
C PHE A 221 -9.49 7.54 12.86
N GLU A 222 -10.53 8.33 12.98
CA GLU A 222 -11.09 8.73 14.29
C GLU A 222 -11.59 7.52 15.11
N PRO A 223 -12.39 6.58 14.55
CA PRO A 223 -12.82 5.39 15.28
C PRO A 223 -11.68 4.46 15.70
N LEU A 224 -10.58 4.41 14.92
CA LEU A 224 -9.40 3.61 15.21
C LEU A 224 -8.36 4.34 16.07
N GLY A 225 -8.55 5.63 16.37
CA GLY A 225 -7.59 6.46 17.09
C GLY A 225 -6.31 6.76 16.31
N MET A 226 -6.33 6.69 14.97
CA MET A 226 -5.22 6.94 14.05
C MET A 226 -5.03 8.44 13.84
N LYS A 227 -4.43 9.13 14.82
CA LYS A 227 -4.32 10.59 14.87
C LYS A 227 -3.27 11.18 13.92
N ASP A 228 -2.31 10.37 13.55
CA ASP A 228 -1.14 10.74 12.75
C ASP A 228 -1.25 10.26 11.30
N THR A 229 -2.43 9.75 10.90
CA THR A 229 -2.64 9.23 9.54
C THR A 229 -3.45 10.22 8.72
N ALA A 230 -2.84 10.73 7.64
CA ALA A 230 -3.47 11.72 6.76
C ALA A 230 -2.74 11.81 5.41
N PHE A 231 -3.31 12.56 4.46
CA PHE A 231 -2.67 12.88 3.17
C PHE A 231 -1.67 14.04 3.25
N SER A 232 -1.63 14.73 4.38
CA SER A 232 -0.62 15.74 4.69
C SER A 232 -0.41 15.85 6.19
N VAL A 233 0.79 16.24 6.58
CA VAL A 233 1.18 16.40 7.99
C VAL A 233 0.96 17.85 8.41
N PRO A 234 0.23 18.13 9.50
CA PRO A 234 0.03 19.49 9.99
C PRO A 234 1.36 20.08 10.53
N GLU A 235 1.49 21.40 10.48
CA GLU A 235 2.72 22.13 10.79
C GLU A 235 3.36 21.70 12.12
N HIS A 236 2.55 21.55 13.18
CA HIS A 236 3.04 21.16 14.51
C HIS A 236 3.63 19.75 14.58
N ALA A 237 3.33 18.87 13.60
CA ALA A 237 3.81 17.50 13.54
C ALA A 237 4.91 17.29 12.49
N VAL A 238 5.19 18.26 11.63
CA VAL A 238 6.18 18.15 10.54
C VAL A 238 7.57 17.74 11.07
N ALA A 239 7.99 18.23 12.22
CA ALA A 239 9.26 17.86 12.82
C ALA A 239 9.39 16.36 13.19
N ARG A 240 8.26 15.62 13.26
CA ARG A 240 8.24 14.17 13.49
C ARG A 240 8.39 13.36 12.20
N MET A 241 8.33 13.98 11.03
CA MET A 241 8.53 13.27 9.77
C MET A 241 9.96 12.74 9.64
N SER A 242 10.11 11.58 9.01
CA SER A 242 11.40 11.13 8.51
C SER A 242 11.69 11.77 7.16
N THR A 243 12.94 12.08 6.84
CA THR A 243 13.37 12.33 5.46
C THR A 243 13.30 11.01 4.70
N SER A 244 12.76 11.02 3.50
CA SER A 244 12.70 9.85 2.62
C SER A 244 13.89 9.87 1.67
N TYR A 245 14.63 8.76 1.59
CA TYR A 245 15.85 8.62 0.80
C TYR A 245 15.66 7.57 -0.30
N PHE A 246 16.37 7.73 -1.41
CA PHE A 246 16.42 6.75 -2.49
C PHE A 246 17.84 6.63 -3.04
N ASN A 247 18.14 5.54 -3.72
CA ASN A 247 19.33 5.48 -4.53
C ASN A 247 19.05 6.06 -5.90
N ASP A 248 19.80 7.08 -6.29
CA ASP A 248 19.74 7.61 -7.63
C ASP A 248 20.04 6.47 -8.64
N PHE A 249 19.13 6.27 -9.59
CA PHE A 249 19.22 5.15 -10.53
C PHE A 249 20.37 5.27 -11.53
N GLN A 250 20.96 6.46 -11.69
CA GLN A 250 22.05 6.70 -12.61
C GLN A 250 23.42 6.59 -11.90
N THR A 251 23.54 7.16 -10.71
CA THR A 251 24.79 7.22 -9.96
C THR A 251 24.93 6.13 -8.90
N GLY A 252 23.79 5.56 -8.45
CA GLY A 252 23.74 4.63 -7.31
C GLY A 252 23.87 5.31 -5.96
N GLU A 253 24.10 6.62 -5.92
CA GLU A 253 24.29 7.38 -4.68
C GLU A 253 22.97 7.57 -3.92
N LEU A 254 23.06 7.67 -2.59
CA LEU A 254 21.92 7.99 -1.75
C LEU A 254 21.56 9.47 -1.92
N ALA A 255 20.31 9.72 -2.30
CA ALA A 255 19.74 11.06 -2.48
C ALA A 255 18.46 11.23 -1.67
N VAL A 256 18.06 12.47 -1.43
CA VAL A 256 16.78 12.79 -0.79
C VAL A 256 15.65 12.69 -1.81
N TYR A 257 14.66 11.84 -1.52
CA TYR A 257 13.42 11.76 -2.28
C TYR A 257 12.43 12.86 -1.87
N ASP A 258 12.20 12.97 -0.56
CA ASP A 258 11.34 14.00 0.01
C ASP A 258 11.81 14.36 1.43
N PRO A 259 12.18 15.62 1.71
CA PRO A 259 12.69 16.03 3.00
C PRO A 259 11.59 16.16 4.06
N ILE A 260 11.99 16.38 5.31
CA ILE A 260 11.11 16.92 6.36
C ILE A 260 10.55 18.26 5.85
N GLY A 261 9.21 18.43 5.93
CA GLY A 261 8.56 19.63 5.38
C GLY A 261 8.45 19.65 3.85
N GLY A 262 8.68 18.52 3.17
CA GLY A 262 8.52 18.38 1.73
C GLY A 262 7.07 18.27 1.26
N GLN A 263 6.82 17.51 0.20
CA GLN A 263 5.51 17.45 -0.47
C GLN A 263 4.35 17.08 0.46
N TRP A 264 4.58 16.18 1.43
CA TRP A 264 3.55 15.74 2.38
C TRP A 264 3.29 16.72 3.54
N SER A 265 3.96 17.85 3.63
CA SER A 265 3.60 18.92 4.55
C SER A 265 2.49 19.84 4.05
N HIS A 266 2.02 19.62 2.83
CA HIS A 266 0.95 20.39 2.20
C HIS A 266 -0.18 19.46 1.73
N PRO A 267 -1.46 19.87 1.85
CA PRO A 267 -2.58 19.12 1.30
C PRO A 267 -2.39 18.93 -0.22
N PRO A 268 -2.43 17.68 -0.73
CA PRO A 268 -2.28 17.43 -2.16
C PRO A 268 -3.54 17.83 -2.93
N ALA A 269 -3.41 18.26 -4.18
CA ALA A 269 -4.54 18.44 -5.06
C ALA A 269 -5.28 17.12 -5.35
N PHE A 270 -4.53 16.00 -5.41
CA PHE A 270 -5.05 14.65 -5.56
C PHE A 270 -4.71 13.79 -4.33
N PRO A 271 -5.67 13.55 -3.44
CA PRO A 271 -5.48 12.61 -2.33
C PRO A 271 -5.48 11.17 -2.87
N SER A 272 -4.30 10.66 -3.20
CA SER A 272 -4.12 9.35 -3.85
C SER A 272 -4.56 8.20 -2.93
N GLY A 273 -5.61 7.48 -3.33
CA GLY A 273 -6.06 6.25 -2.66
C GLY A 273 -5.06 5.09 -2.85
N GLY A 274 -4.11 5.25 -3.76
CA GLY A 274 -3.07 4.25 -4.02
C GLY A 274 -1.79 4.44 -3.21
N ALA A 275 -1.42 5.69 -2.81
CA ALA A 275 -0.10 5.91 -2.24
C ALA A 275 0.06 7.21 -1.44
N GLY A 276 -1.02 7.92 -1.12
CA GLY A 276 -0.96 9.30 -0.65
C GLY A 276 -0.72 9.48 0.86
N LEU A 277 -0.91 8.47 1.69
CA LEU A 277 -0.94 8.63 3.14
C LEU A 277 0.45 8.70 3.78
N VAL A 278 0.51 9.50 4.85
CA VAL A 278 1.51 9.44 5.91
C VAL A 278 0.87 8.75 7.11
N SER A 279 1.67 8.03 7.91
CA SER A 279 1.20 7.40 9.14
C SER A 279 2.35 7.20 10.12
N SER A 280 2.03 6.89 11.38
CA SER A 280 2.93 6.35 12.38
C SER A 280 2.77 4.83 12.48
N ILE A 281 3.77 4.15 13.06
CA ILE A 281 3.68 2.70 13.26
C ILE A 281 2.54 2.32 14.22
N GLY A 282 2.24 3.19 15.19
CA GLY A 282 1.16 3.00 16.14
C GLY A 282 -0.23 3.08 15.49
N ASP A 283 -0.42 4.06 14.61
CA ASP A 283 -1.66 4.22 13.87
C ASP A 283 -1.91 3.04 12.93
N TYR A 284 -0.87 2.66 12.16
CA TYR A 284 -1.02 1.52 11.25
C TYR A 284 -1.23 0.20 11.99
N TYR A 285 -0.66 0.06 13.20
CA TYR A 285 -0.94 -1.07 14.08
C TYR A 285 -2.42 -1.15 14.46
N ALA A 286 -3.07 -0.03 14.79
CA ALA A 286 -4.50 -0.02 15.08
C ALA A 286 -5.35 -0.50 13.89
N PHE A 287 -5.01 -0.08 12.67
CA PHE A 287 -5.65 -0.58 11.44
C PHE A 287 -5.39 -2.09 11.24
N ALA A 288 -4.16 -2.53 11.40
CA ALA A 288 -3.78 -3.94 11.28
C ALA A 288 -4.49 -4.82 12.32
N GLN A 289 -4.60 -4.35 13.55
CA GLN A 289 -5.30 -5.02 14.63
C GLN A 289 -6.80 -5.12 14.34
N MET A 290 -7.43 -4.05 13.87
CA MET A 290 -8.83 -4.06 13.46
C MET A 290 -9.12 -5.16 12.44
N LEU A 291 -8.26 -5.33 11.44
CA LEU A 291 -8.40 -6.40 10.45
C LEU A 291 -8.17 -7.78 11.08
N LEU A 292 -7.14 -7.94 11.93
CA LEU A 292 -6.85 -9.21 12.61
C LEU A 292 -8.00 -9.63 13.55
N GLU A 293 -8.69 -8.67 14.16
CA GLU A 293 -9.85 -8.85 15.02
C GLU A 293 -11.18 -8.84 14.24
N HIS A 294 -11.13 -9.21 12.94
CA HIS A 294 -12.30 -9.34 12.08
C HIS A 294 -13.20 -8.10 12.02
N GLY A 295 -12.58 -6.93 11.93
CA GLY A 295 -13.26 -5.65 11.75
C GLY A 295 -13.62 -4.93 13.05
N ARG A 296 -13.08 -5.37 14.20
CA ARG A 296 -13.33 -4.75 15.51
C ARG A 296 -12.09 -4.04 16.04
N HIS A 297 -12.29 -2.94 16.75
CA HIS A 297 -11.24 -2.24 17.50
C HIS A 297 -11.85 -1.47 18.67
N GLY A 298 -11.26 -1.57 19.88
CA GLY A 298 -11.68 -0.79 21.05
C GLY A 298 -13.17 -0.92 21.43
N GLY A 299 -13.84 -2.03 21.08
CA GLY A 299 -15.27 -2.22 21.26
C GLY A 299 -16.14 -1.80 20.07
N GLU A 300 -15.63 -0.98 19.17
CA GLU A 300 -16.30 -0.56 17.94
C GLU A 300 -16.18 -1.62 16.84
N ARG A 301 -17.18 -1.64 15.95
CA ARG A 301 -17.16 -2.46 14.73
C ARG A 301 -17.05 -1.57 13.50
N ILE A 302 -15.90 -1.58 12.86
CA ILE A 302 -15.63 -0.78 11.65
C ILE A 302 -16.11 -1.53 10.39
N LEU A 303 -15.83 -2.84 10.33
CA LEU A 303 -16.26 -3.74 9.24
C LEU A 303 -16.91 -5.00 9.83
N SER A 304 -17.75 -5.65 9.06
CA SER A 304 -18.20 -6.99 9.42
C SER A 304 -17.11 -8.02 9.25
N ARG A 305 -17.23 -9.13 9.96
CA ARG A 305 -16.36 -10.29 9.77
C ARG A 305 -16.35 -10.75 8.31
N ALA A 306 -17.51 -10.81 7.68
CA ALA A 306 -17.66 -11.23 6.28
C ALA A 306 -16.89 -10.31 5.31
N ALA A 307 -16.91 -8.99 5.55
CA ALA A 307 -16.15 -8.05 4.73
C ALA A 307 -14.63 -8.25 4.87
N VAL A 308 -14.14 -8.45 6.10
CA VAL A 308 -12.71 -8.72 6.34
C VAL A 308 -12.29 -10.05 5.72
N GLU A 309 -13.07 -11.13 5.90
CA GLU A 309 -12.78 -12.44 5.31
C GLU A 309 -12.73 -12.37 3.78
N LEU A 310 -13.66 -11.62 3.16
CA LEU A 310 -13.66 -11.42 1.72
C LEU A 310 -12.46 -10.57 1.25
N MET A 311 -12.14 -9.50 1.98
CA MET A 311 -10.99 -8.62 1.70
C MET A 311 -9.68 -9.39 1.74
N THR A 312 -9.54 -10.33 2.68
CA THR A 312 -8.31 -11.07 2.94
C THR A 312 -8.30 -12.48 2.32
N SER A 313 -9.20 -12.76 1.39
CA SER A 313 -9.22 -13.98 0.57
C SER A 313 -8.70 -13.72 -0.84
N ASP A 314 -8.07 -14.72 -1.44
CA ASP A 314 -7.55 -14.63 -2.81
C ASP A 314 -8.69 -14.54 -3.83
N GLN A 315 -8.75 -13.45 -4.57
CA GLN A 315 -9.78 -13.12 -5.54
C GLN A 315 -9.34 -13.40 -6.99
N LEU A 316 -8.11 -13.85 -7.20
CA LEU A 316 -7.58 -14.08 -8.54
C LEU A 316 -7.75 -15.55 -8.96
N SER A 317 -8.28 -15.78 -10.16
CA SER A 317 -8.26 -17.08 -10.78
C SER A 317 -6.84 -17.51 -11.20
N PRO A 318 -6.57 -18.80 -11.40
CA PRO A 318 -5.28 -19.25 -11.90
C PRO A 318 -4.87 -18.59 -13.23
N HIS A 319 -5.82 -18.33 -14.13
CA HIS A 319 -5.57 -17.63 -15.38
C HIS A 319 -5.11 -16.19 -15.16
N GLN A 320 -5.78 -15.44 -14.27
CA GLN A 320 -5.41 -14.06 -13.95
C GLN A 320 -4.03 -13.97 -13.29
N LYS A 321 -3.68 -14.94 -12.43
CA LYS A 321 -2.35 -15.06 -11.84
C LYS A 321 -1.26 -15.31 -12.88
N ALA A 322 -1.53 -16.15 -13.87
CA ALA A 322 -0.57 -16.42 -14.94
C ALA A 322 -0.30 -15.20 -15.84
N LEU A 323 -1.26 -14.30 -15.97
CA LEU A 323 -1.17 -13.08 -16.78
C LEU A 323 -0.72 -11.83 -15.98
N GLY A 324 -0.77 -11.89 -14.63
CA GLY A 324 -0.57 -10.74 -13.74
C GLY A 324 0.76 -10.76 -13.00
N GLY A 325 0.94 -9.75 -12.14
CA GLY A 325 2.13 -9.55 -11.30
C GLY A 325 2.96 -8.36 -11.75
N LEU A 326 3.77 -7.83 -10.84
CA LEU A 326 4.80 -6.83 -11.13
C LEU A 326 6.03 -7.49 -11.76
N LEU A 327 6.33 -8.71 -11.30
CA LEU A 327 7.43 -9.54 -11.81
C LEU A 327 6.90 -10.94 -12.17
N PRO A 328 7.56 -11.64 -13.12
CA PRO A 328 7.23 -13.03 -13.40
C PRO A 328 7.32 -13.91 -12.15
N GLY A 329 6.29 -14.73 -11.91
CA GLY A 329 6.23 -15.64 -10.77
C GLY A 329 5.71 -15.03 -9.45
N ASP A 330 5.32 -13.76 -9.43
CA ASP A 330 4.79 -13.12 -8.21
C ASP A 330 3.64 -13.90 -7.59
N PHE A 331 2.74 -14.44 -8.43
CA PHE A 331 1.58 -15.20 -7.98
C PHE A 331 1.81 -16.71 -7.82
N ASP A 332 3.04 -17.20 -7.90
CA ASP A 332 3.35 -18.62 -7.65
C ASP A 332 3.13 -19.02 -6.18
N HIS A 333 3.20 -18.07 -5.27
CA HIS A 333 3.13 -18.27 -3.83
C HIS A 333 2.26 -17.27 -3.09
N GLN A 334 1.69 -16.32 -3.82
CA GLN A 334 0.77 -15.34 -3.26
C GLN A 334 -0.49 -15.20 -4.13
N GLY A 335 -1.53 -14.65 -3.54
CA GLY A 335 -2.75 -14.24 -4.18
C GLY A 335 -2.99 -12.75 -3.96
N TRP A 336 -4.12 -12.26 -4.42
CA TRP A 336 -4.55 -10.89 -4.24
C TRP A 336 -5.99 -10.81 -3.78
N GLY A 337 -6.21 -10.13 -2.65
CA GLY A 337 -7.53 -9.81 -2.11
C GLY A 337 -7.99 -8.41 -2.52
N PHE A 338 -8.68 -7.71 -1.64
CA PHE A 338 -9.05 -6.32 -1.86
C PHE A 338 -7.94 -5.41 -1.30
N GLY A 339 -7.03 -5.00 -2.18
CA GLY A 339 -5.90 -4.14 -1.85
C GLY A 339 -4.82 -4.78 -0.97
N VAL A 340 -4.84 -6.08 -0.75
CA VAL A 340 -3.87 -6.85 0.04
C VAL A 340 -3.35 -8.07 -0.71
N SER A 341 -2.08 -8.41 -0.48
CA SER A 341 -1.50 -9.69 -0.87
C SER A 341 -1.85 -10.76 0.16
N ILE A 342 -2.05 -12.00 -0.29
CA ILE A 342 -2.32 -13.18 0.55
C ILE A 342 -1.26 -14.23 0.28
N THR A 343 -0.64 -14.79 1.32
CA THR A 343 0.27 -15.93 1.20
C THR A 343 -0.53 -17.19 0.85
N THR A 344 -0.32 -17.75 -0.34
CA THR A 344 -0.97 -19.01 -0.78
C THR A 344 -0.07 -20.22 -0.66
N ARG A 345 1.26 -20.01 -0.61
CA ARG A 345 2.27 -21.04 -0.38
C ARG A 345 3.44 -20.45 0.39
N ARG A 346 3.85 -21.10 1.48
CA ARG A 346 5.04 -20.68 2.26
C ARG A 346 6.31 -20.90 1.44
N GLN A 347 7.12 -19.86 1.29
CA GLN A 347 8.43 -19.93 0.62
C GLN A 347 9.62 -19.82 1.56
N GLN A 348 9.46 -19.10 2.66
CA GLN A 348 10.54 -18.74 3.59
C GLN A 348 10.14 -19.03 5.03
N LEU A 349 11.08 -18.88 5.96
CA LEU A 349 10.85 -18.96 7.41
C LEU A 349 10.15 -17.67 7.90
N SER A 350 8.99 -17.40 7.33
CA SER A 350 8.19 -16.19 7.59
C SER A 350 6.69 -16.56 7.60
N ALA A 351 5.82 -15.60 7.33
CA ALA A 351 4.38 -15.73 7.40
C ALA A 351 3.83 -17.00 6.73
N PRO A 352 2.93 -17.77 7.42
CA PRO A 352 2.32 -18.97 6.88
C PRO A 352 1.24 -18.67 5.83
N VAL A 353 0.70 -19.74 5.23
CA VAL A 353 -0.44 -19.64 4.32
C VAL A 353 -1.63 -19.02 5.05
N GLY A 354 -2.33 -18.10 4.37
CA GLY A 354 -3.44 -17.32 4.92
C GLY A 354 -3.02 -15.99 5.56
N SER A 355 -1.72 -15.74 5.72
CA SER A 355 -1.24 -14.40 6.11
C SER A 355 -1.48 -13.40 4.99
N TYR A 356 -1.77 -12.17 5.36
CA TYR A 356 -2.05 -11.08 4.42
C TYR A 356 -1.39 -9.77 4.85
N GLY A 357 -1.20 -8.88 3.90
CA GLY A 357 -0.59 -7.57 4.12
C GLY A 357 -0.23 -6.88 2.83
N TRP A 358 0.53 -5.80 2.92
CA TRP A 358 1.11 -5.14 1.76
C TRP A 358 2.33 -4.30 2.15
N ASP A 359 3.05 -3.88 1.12
CA ASP A 359 4.29 -3.13 1.25
C ASP A 359 4.15 -1.74 0.63
N GLY A 360 4.88 -0.77 1.18
CA GLY A 360 5.02 0.58 0.64
C GLY A 360 6.40 0.79 0.04
N GLY A 361 6.46 1.13 -1.25
CA GLY A 361 7.73 1.31 -1.98
C GLY A 361 8.64 2.39 -1.40
N LEU A 362 8.13 3.26 -0.52
CA LEU A 362 8.92 4.25 0.22
C LEU A 362 9.57 3.68 1.50
N GLY A 363 9.57 2.37 1.69
CA GLY A 363 10.35 1.71 2.75
C GLY A 363 9.52 1.07 3.86
N THR A 364 8.23 0.82 3.65
CA THR A 364 7.35 0.31 4.70
C THR A 364 6.79 -1.08 4.36
N THR A 365 6.52 -1.91 5.37
CA THR A 365 5.91 -3.22 5.20
C THR A 365 4.96 -3.55 6.35
N TRP A 366 3.91 -4.31 6.06
CA TRP A 366 2.96 -4.83 7.01
C TRP A 366 2.52 -6.24 6.65
N SER A 367 2.38 -7.07 7.68
CA SER A 367 1.72 -8.38 7.56
C SER A 367 0.93 -8.74 8.82
N ASN A 368 -0.22 -9.36 8.61
CA ASN A 368 -1.02 -10.03 9.61
C ASN A 368 -0.98 -11.54 9.39
N ASP A 369 -0.83 -12.29 10.47
CA ASP A 369 -0.95 -13.74 10.51
C ASP A 369 -2.10 -14.14 11.44
N PRO A 370 -3.28 -14.47 10.89
CA PRO A 370 -4.42 -14.87 11.71
C PRO A 370 -4.21 -16.18 12.47
N SER A 371 -3.35 -17.09 11.99
CA SER A 371 -3.14 -18.39 12.60
C SER A 371 -2.35 -18.30 13.91
N GLU A 372 -1.38 -17.41 13.98
CA GLU A 372 -0.55 -17.16 15.16
C GLU A 372 -1.01 -15.93 15.97
N GLY A 373 -1.92 -15.12 15.42
CA GLY A 373 -2.33 -13.84 16.00
C GLY A 373 -1.20 -12.81 15.98
N VAL A 374 -0.38 -12.82 14.92
CA VAL A 374 0.81 -11.97 14.79
C VAL A 374 0.52 -10.78 13.88
N ILE A 375 0.99 -9.61 14.29
CA ILE A 375 1.11 -8.41 13.45
C ILE A 375 2.59 -8.05 13.38
N ALA A 376 3.13 -7.84 12.19
CA ALA A 376 4.48 -7.39 11.96
C ALA A 376 4.48 -6.14 11.07
N LEU A 377 5.12 -5.07 11.56
CA LEU A 377 5.23 -3.78 10.89
C LEU A 377 6.70 -3.32 10.90
N LEU A 378 7.19 -2.89 9.74
CA LEU A 378 8.49 -2.26 9.62
C LEU A 378 8.34 -0.99 8.79
N MET A 379 8.80 0.13 9.31
CA MET A 379 8.83 1.42 8.62
C MET A 379 10.26 1.94 8.58
N THR A 380 10.77 2.14 7.37
CA THR A 380 12.11 2.67 7.12
C THR A 380 12.01 3.97 6.33
N CYS A 381 13.06 4.76 6.34
CA CYS A 381 13.11 6.00 5.56
C CYS A 381 13.84 5.85 4.21
N ARG A 382 14.01 4.63 3.70
CA ARG A 382 14.67 4.34 2.43
C ARG A 382 13.76 3.64 1.44
N LEU A 383 13.63 4.20 0.23
CA LEU A 383 12.88 3.60 -0.88
C LEU A 383 13.45 2.24 -1.28
N TRP A 384 12.57 1.37 -1.70
CA TRP A 384 12.96 0.11 -2.34
C TRP A 384 13.50 0.36 -3.75
N THR A 385 14.56 -0.33 -4.09
CA THR A 385 15.20 -0.24 -5.41
C THR A 385 14.54 -1.14 -6.46
N SER A 386 13.63 -2.01 -6.05
CA SER A 386 12.88 -2.93 -6.92
C SER A 386 11.56 -3.34 -6.26
N PRO A 387 10.62 -3.98 -6.98
CA PRO A 387 9.41 -4.56 -6.38
C PRO A 387 9.66 -5.71 -5.39
N ARG A 388 10.87 -6.22 -5.31
CA ARG A 388 11.24 -7.26 -4.33
C ARG A 388 11.57 -6.65 -2.99
N ARG A 389 11.13 -7.30 -1.91
CA ARG A 389 11.45 -6.90 -0.54
C ARG A 389 12.97 -6.81 -0.34
N PRO A 390 13.47 -5.70 0.25
CA PRO A 390 14.90 -5.55 0.56
C PRO A 390 15.32 -6.48 1.71
N PRO A 391 16.63 -6.75 1.86
CA PRO A 391 17.15 -7.65 2.90
C PRO A 391 16.61 -7.36 4.31
N VAL A 392 16.53 -6.09 4.72
CA VAL A 392 15.99 -5.72 6.04
C VAL A 392 14.56 -6.19 6.27
N ALA A 393 13.70 -6.14 5.26
CA ALA A 393 12.31 -6.58 5.36
C ALA A 393 12.22 -8.12 5.41
N LEU A 394 13.09 -8.83 4.70
CA LEU A 394 13.17 -10.30 4.73
C LEU A 394 13.72 -10.80 6.06
N ASP A 395 14.77 -10.17 6.57
CA ASP A 395 15.40 -10.50 7.85
C ASP A 395 14.45 -10.19 9.01
N PHE A 396 13.73 -9.06 8.95
CA PHE A 396 12.69 -8.74 9.93
C PHE A 396 11.60 -9.81 9.93
N ALA A 397 11.03 -10.15 8.78
CA ALA A 397 9.99 -11.17 8.69
C ALA A 397 10.46 -12.53 9.26
N THR A 398 11.69 -12.97 8.95
CA THR A 398 12.28 -14.19 9.49
C THR A 398 12.46 -14.08 11.01
N SER A 399 12.97 -12.94 11.49
CA SER A 399 13.22 -12.69 12.90
C SER A 399 11.94 -12.70 13.75
N VAL A 400 10.82 -12.22 13.22
CA VAL A 400 9.51 -12.27 13.89
C VAL A 400 9.14 -13.71 14.21
N TYR A 401 9.15 -14.60 13.21
CA TYR A 401 8.74 -16.00 13.41
C TYR A 401 9.71 -16.82 14.23
N GLN A 402 11.00 -16.53 14.18
CA GLN A 402 11.97 -17.19 15.05
C GLN A 402 11.83 -16.76 16.52
N ALA A 403 11.21 -15.62 16.79
CA ALA A 403 11.02 -15.10 18.15
C ALA A 403 9.76 -15.64 18.84
N LEU A 404 8.84 -16.27 18.12
CA LEU A 404 7.62 -16.82 18.70
C LEU A 404 7.93 -17.93 19.70
N GLU A 405 7.27 -17.90 20.85
CA GLU A 405 7.21 -19.05 21.75
C GLU A 405 6.12 -20.03 21.27
N SER A 406 6.42 -21.32 21.35
CA SER A 406 5.54 -22.42 20.91
C SER A 406 4.40 -22.67 21.90
#